data_9beabc275f4f86bd2f495dfeb5f1eae5
#
_entry.id   9beabc275f4f86bd2f495dfeb5f1eae5
#
_cell.length_a   1.000
_cell.length_b   1.000
_cell.length_c   1.000
_cell.angle_alpha   90.00
_cell.angle_beta   90.00
_cell.angle_gamma   90.00
#
_symmetry.space_group_name_H-M   'P 1'
#
loop_
_entity.id
_entity.type
_entity.pdbx_description
1 polymer ?
#
loop_
_entity_poly.entity_id
_entity_poly.type
_entity_poly.pdbx_seq_one_letter_code
_entity_poly.pdbx_strand_id
1 'polypeptide(L)'
;IRRIELSNRINDYGVKLIRRTYKTEKGMWKCLCKCPKCGKEFEIQLNKFNRTKSCGCIVSEKSSENMKAGWKNTTSKGYEDNTQVFSMIAETKSKNNTSGTRGVSFNKRSGKWTAYIGFQNNLIHLGSYSTIGSAIAARKDAEEKIYGGFIEEFKKEHPERWKIIEESHKKAQKRKQKQMKE
;
A
#
# COMPACT_ATOMS: atom_id res chain seq x y z
N ILE A 1 51.26 -1.51 15.44
CA ILE A 1 49.81 -1.34 15.21
C ILE A 1 49.16 -2.62 15.64
N ARG A 2 48.47 -2.62 16.83
CA ARG A 2 47.76 -3.80 17.37
C ARG A 2 46.69 -4.21 16.38
N ARG A 3 46.79 -5.39 15.74
CA ARG A 3 45.69 -6.10 15.10
C ARG A 3 44.67 -6.41 16.21
N ILE A 4 43.63 -5.61 16.31
CA ILE A 4 42.50 -5.94 17.18
C ILE A 4 41.84 -7.20 16.57
N GLU A 5 41.95 -8.33 17.24
CA GLU A 5 41.20 -9.52 16.90
C GLU A 5 39.70 -9.20 17.05
N LEU A 6 39.06 -8.96 15.92
CA LEU A 6 37.63 -8.66 15.88
C LEU A 6 36.76 -9.93 15.81
N SER A 7 37.41 -11.11 15.92
CA SER A 7 36.74 -12.40 16.00
C SER A 7 35.98 -12.53 17.33
N ASN A 8 34.75 -13.03 17.28
CA ASN A 8 33.88 -13.28 18.43
C ASN A 8 33.27 -12.05 19.15
N ARG A 9 33.33 -10.86 18.56
CA ARG A 9 32.62 -9.71 19.13
C ARG A 9 31.10 -9.88 18.96
N ILE A 10 30.35 -9.57 20.02
CA ILE A 10 28.88 -9.56 20.01
C ILE A 10 28.43 -8.12 20.19
N ASN A 11 27.44 -7.68 19.41
CA ASN A 11 26.85 -6.35 19.56
C ASN A 11 25.70 -6.35 20.59
N ASP A 12 25.15 -5.18 20.90
CA ASP A 12 24.06 -5.00 21.89
C ASP A 12 22.77 -5.76 21.54
N TYR A 13 22.62 -6.25 20.32
CA TYR A 13 21.48 -7.04 19.85
C TYR A 13 21.78 -8.53 19.74
N GLY A 14 22.95 -8.98 20.22
CA GLY A 14 23.35 -10.39 20.21
C GLY A 14 23.90 -10.90 18.88
N VAL A 15 24.07 -10.05 17.87
CA VAL A 15 24.70 -10.44 16.59
C VAL A 15 26.20 -10.70 16.84
N LYS A 16 26.64 -11.91 16.52
CA LYS A 16 28.04 -12.32 16.68
C LYS A 16 28.81 -12.05 15.40
N LEU A 17 29.93 -11.33 15.49
CA LEU A 17 30.86 -11.12 14.41
C LEU A 17 31.80 -12.34 14.35
N ILE A 18 31.82 -13.05 13.22
CA ILE A 18 32.66 -14.23 13.01
C ILE A 18 34.04 -13.81 12.51
N ARG A 19 34.09 -13.05 11.40
CA ARG A 19 35.35 -12.59 10.79
C ARG A 19 35.14 -11.42 9.86
N ARG A 20 36.19 -10.68 9.57
CA ARG A 20 36.21 -9.75 8.43
C ARG A 20 36.35 -10.55 7.13
N THR A 21 35.68 -10.10 6.08
CA THR A 21 35.74 -10.73 4.76
C THR A 21 36.61 -9.94 3.79
N TYR A 22 36.08 -8.93 3.16
CA TYR A 22 36.82 -8.17 2.13
C TYR A 22 36.48 -6.67 2.19
N LYS A 23 37.27 -5.87 1.51
CA LYS A 23 36.94 -4.46 1.24
C LYS A 23 36.13 -4.33 -0.04
N THR A 24 35.08 -3.51 0.02
CA THR A 24 34.34 -3.10 -1.17
C THR A 24 35.18 -2.13 -2.02
N GLU A 25 34.82 -1.94 -3.28
CA GLU A 25 35.45 -0.93 -4.17
C GLU A 25 35.49 0.48 -3.56
N LYS A 26 34.50 0.82 -2.74
CA LYS A 26 34.43 2.08 -1.98
C LYS A 26 35.27 2.09 -0.70
N GLY A 27 36.17 1.11 -0.51
CA GLY A 27 37.09 1.04 0.61
C GLY A 27 36.51 0.61 1.95
N MET A 28 35.22 0.20 2.00
CA MET A 28 34.58 -0.21 3.25
C MET A 28 34.73 -1.71 3.50
N TRP A 29 35.07 -2.08 4.77
CA TRP A 29 35.17 -3.47 5.16
C TRP A 29 33.79 -4.12 5.31
N LYS A 30 33.66 -5.34 4.79
CA LYS A 30 32.58 -6.26 5.11
C LYS A 30 33.00 -7.26 6.18
N CYS A 31 32.02 -7.82 6.88
CA CYS A 31 32.21 -8.85 7.89
C CYS A 31 31.11 -9.87 7.82
N LEU A 32 31.46 -11.12 8.11
CA LEU A 32 30.54 -12.23 8.29
C LEU A 32 30.05 -12.24 9.71
N CYS A 33 28.73 -12.31 9.90
CA CYS A 33 28.09 -12.30 11.20
C CYS A 33 27.11 -13.45 11.32
N LYS A 34 26.81 -13.87 12.55
CA LYS A 34 25.79 -14.88 12.87
C LYS A 34 24.59 -14.21 13.52
N CYS A 35 23.41 -14.51 13.01
CA CYS A 35 22.16 -13.97 13.51
C CYS A 35 21.76 -14.63 14.83
N PRO A 36 21.43 -13.89 15.90
CA PRO A 36 21.04 -14.47 17.19
C PRO A 36 19.68 -15.16 17.13
N LYS A 37 18.80 -14.75 16.21
CA LYS A 37 17.42 -15.26 16.12
C LYS A 37 17.32 -16.56 15.33
N CYS A 38 17.88 -16.63 14.13
CA CYS A 38 17.74 -17.79 13.22
C CYS A 38 19.03 -18.58 13.00
N GLY A 39 20.14 -18.17 13.62
CA GLY A 39 21.44 -18.81 13.50
C GLY A 39 22.14 -18.65 12.12
N LYS A 40 21.46 -18.06 11.13
CA LYS A 40 21.98 -17.90 9.77
C LYS A 40 23.19 -16.95 9.76
N GLU A 41 24.21 -17.32 8.99
CA GLU A 41 25.32 -16.45 8.67
C GLU A 41 24.96 -15.47 7.56
N PHE A 42 25.43 -14.23 7.69
CA PHE A 42 25.15 -13.16 6.73
C PHE A 42 26.26 -12.11 6.72
N GLU A 43 26.42 -11.44 5.59
CA GLU A 43 27.41 -10.40 5.42
C GLU A 43 26.83 -8.99 5.57
N ILE A 44 27.55 -8.14 6.28
CA ILE A 44 27.23 -6.71 6.42
C ILE A 44 28.47 -5.86 6.32
N GLN A 45 28.30 -4.54 6.13
CA GLN A 45 29.38 -3.59 6.28
C GLN A 45 29.76 -3.46 7.76
N LEU A 46 31.05 -3.48 8.08
CA LEU A 46 31.56 -3.44 9.46
C LEU A 46 31.06 -2.22 10.25
N ASN A 47 30.90 -1.07 9.59
CA ASN A 47 30.37 0.15 10.21
C ASN A 47 28.89 0.04 10.62
N LYS A 48 28.14 -0.93 10.07
CA LYS A 48 26.74 -1.20 10.43
C LYS A 48 26.59 -2.23 11.54
N PHE A 49 27.68 -2.89 11.93
CA PHE A 49 27.65 -4.01 12.90
C PHE A 49 26.90 -3.66 14.19
N ASN A 50 27.25 -2.56 14.85
CA ASN A 50 26.67 -2.17 16.13
C ASN A 50 25.14 -1.85 16.04
N ARG A 51 24.63 -1.52 14.87
CA ARG A 51 23.22 -1.19 14.64
C ARG A 51 22.41 -2.33 14.07
N THR A 52 23.06 -3.44 13.69
CA THR A 52 22.40 -4.59 13.08
C THR A 52 21.74 -5.47 14.13
N LYS A 53 20.44 -5.72 13.98
CA LYS A 53 19.65 -6.52 14.93
C LYS A 53 19.50 -7.99 14.52
N SER A 54 19.55 -8.28 13.21
CA SER A 54 19.38 -9.62 12.64
C SER A 54 19.86 -9.67 11.19
N CYS A 55 19.80 -10.84 10.56
CA CYS A 55 20.06 -11.04 9.12
C CYS A 55 18.92 -10.50 8.20
N GLY A 56 17.88 -9.89 8.75
CA GLY A 56 16.64 -9.52 8.06
C GLY A 56 15.44 -10.42 8.39
N CYS A 57 15.64 -11.56 9.05
CA CYS A 57 14.57 -12.50 9.39
C CYS A 57 13.44 -11.84 10.20
N ILE A 58 13.75 -10.93 11.14
CA ILE A 58 12.76 -10.20 11.94
C ILE A 58 11.88 -9.30 11.05
N VAL A 59 12.48 -8.63 10.07
CA VAL A 59 11.76 -7.77 9.13
C VAL A 59 10.85 -8.61 8.22
N SER A 60 11.37 -9.74 7.74
CA SER A 60 10.62 -10.68 6.90
C SER A 60 9.39 -11.23 7.62
N GLU A 61 9.51 -11.64 8.89
CA GLU A 61 8.37 -12.12 9.69
C GLU A 61 7.32 -11.03 9.89
N LYS A 62 7.73 -9.84 10.35
CA LYS A 62 6.81 -8.70 10.52
C LYS A 62 6.16 -8.27 9.21
N SER A 63 6.89 -8.30 8.10
CA SER A 63 6.32 -8.01 6.77
C SER A 63 5.27 -9.04 6.37
N SER A 64 5.53 -10.33 6.64
CA SER A 64 4.56 -11.41 6.39
C SER A 64 3.32 -11.28 7.26
N GLU A 65 3.48 -10.97 8.56
CA GLU A 65 2.36 -10.73 9.47
C GLU A 65 1.54 -9.51 9.06
N ASN A 66 2.21 -8.39 8.73
CA ASN A 66 1.55 -7.18 8.26
C ASN A 66 0.82 -7.40 6.93
N MET A 67 1.39 -8.20 6.03
CA MET A 67 0.75 -8.56 4.77
C MET A 67 -0.49 -9.43 5.00
N LYS A 68 -0.41 -10.44 5.89
CA LYS A 68 -1.57 -11.25 6.28
C LYS A 68 -2.67 -10.41 6.94
N ALA A 69 -2.29 -9.50 7.84
CA ALA A 69 -3.23 -8.58 8.48
C ALA A 69 -3.85 -7.59 7.46
N GLY A 70 -3.05 -7.09 6.53
CA GLY A 70 -3.51 -6.24 5.43
C GLY A 70 -4.47 -6.97 4.52
N TRP A 71 -4.16 -8.20 4.12
CA TRP A 71 -5.03 -9.05 3.32
C TRP A 71 -6.37 -9.32 4.02
N LYS A 72 -6.35 -9.75 5.29
CA LYS A 72 -7.56 -9.96 6.09
C LYS A 72 -8.42 -8.69 6.17
N ASN A 73 -7.80 -7.54 6.39
CA ASN A 73 -8.49 -6.25 6.44
C ASN A 73 -9.06 -5.84 5.07
N THR A 74 -8.36 -6.14 3.98
CA THR A 74 -8.84 -5.87 2.60
C THR A 74 -10.02 -6.76 2.25
N THR A 75 -9.95 -8.04 2.57
CA THR A 75 -11.04 -9.00 2.34
C THR A 75 -12.28 -8.65 3.18
N SER A 76 -12.09 -8.25 4.46
CA SER A 76 -13.20 -7.81 5.33
C SER A 76 -13.86 -6.52 4.84
N LYS A 77 -13.15 -5.69 4.06
CA LYS A 77 -13.68 -4.49 3.41
C LYS A 77 -14.33 -4.75 2.04
N GLY A 78 -14.67 -6.01 1.75
CA GLY A 78 -15.40 -6.34 0.54
C GLY A 78 -14.58 -6.24 -0.73
N TYR A 79 -13.48 -6.96 -0.81
CA TYR A 79 -12.79 -7.20 -2.07
C TYR A 79 -13.45 -8.40 -2.75
N GLU A 80 -14.10 -8.20 -3.88
CA GLU A 80 -14.81 -9.20 -4.66
C GLU A 80 -14.53 -9.00 -6.14
N ASP A 81 -14.37 -10.07 -6.90
CA ASP A 81 -14.12 -10.08 -8.35
C ASP A 81 -13.11 -9.02 -8.80
N ASN A 82 -11.92 -9.05 -8.18
CA ASN A 82 -10.86 -8.07 -8.42
C ASN A 82 -11.30 -6.60 -8.24
N THR A 83 -12.33 -6.36 -7.44
CA THR A 83 -12.89 -5.04 -7.19
C THR A 83 -13.06 -4.76 -5.71
N GLN A 84 -12.66 -3.58 -5.27
CA GLN A 84 -12.84 -3.15 -3.90
C GLN A 84 -14.16 -2.40 -3.74
N VAL A 85 -15.20 -3.09 -3.25
CA VAL A 85 -16.56 -2.55 -3.07
C VAL A 85 -16.59 -1.29 -2.22
N PHE A 86 -15.78 -1.24 -1.13
CA PHE A 86 -15.67 -0.03 -0.31
C PHE A 86 -15.27 1.20 -1.13
N SER A 87 -14.39 1.04 -2.12
CA SER A 87 -13.94 2.16 -2.94
C SER A 87 -15.00 2.65 -3.94
N MET A 88 -16.00 1.85 -4.26
CA MET A 88 -17.10 2.27 -5.13
C MET A 88 -18.04 3.24 -4.43
N ILE A 89 -18.33 2.99 -3.14
CA ILE A 89 -19.23 3.84 -2.34
C ILE A 89 -18.49 5.01 -1.67
N ALA A 90 -17.16 4.94 -1.56
CA ALA A 90 -16.39 5.99 -0.91
C ALA A 90 -16.10 7.16 -1.86
N GLU A 91 -16.56 8.34 -1.50
CA GLU A 91 -16.22 9.59 -2.17
C GLU A 91 -14.80 10.08 -1.87
N THR A 92 -13.82 9.18 -2.01
CA THR A 92 -12.42 9.53 -1.77
C THR A 92 -11.81 10.15 -3.03
N LYS A 93 -11.25 11.33 -2.88
CA LYS A 93 -10.51 12.04 -3.93
C LYS A 93 -9.01 11.93 -3.65
N SER A 94 -8.20 11.71 -4.67
CA SER A 94 -6.75 11.79 -4.49
C SER A 94 -6.33 13.24 -4.26
N LYS A 95 -5.21 13.46 -3.55
CA LYS A 95 -4.67 14.80 -3.28
C LYS A 95 -4.37 15.60 -4.58
N ASN A 96 -4.07 14.90 -5.65
CA ASN A 96 -3.73 15.48 -6.97
C ASN A 96 -4.96 15.63 -7.88
N ASN A 97 -6.18 15.40 -7.37
CA ASN A 97 -7.38 15.53 -8.19
C ASN A 97 -7.77 16.99 -8.34
N THR A 98 -7.60 17.54 -9.54
CA THR A 98 -7.91 18.93 -9.89
C THR A 98 -9.35 19.14 -10.37
N SER A 99 -10.02 18.06 -10.82
CA SER A 99 -11.42 18.14 -11.30
C SER A 99 -12.46 18.13 -10.19
N GLY A 100 -12.07 17.78 -8.97
CA GLY A 100 -13.01 17.57 -7.87
C GLY A 100 -13.84 16.28 -7.98
N THR A 101 -13.74 15.53 -9.08
CA THR A 101 -14.47 14.27 -9.30
C THR A 101 -13.51 13.13 -9.61
N ARG A 102 -13.71 11.98 -8.98
CA ARG A 102 -12.91 10.77 -9.23
C ARG A 102 -13.12 10.29 -10.65
N GLY A 103 -12.03 9.90 -11.36
CA GLY A 103 -12.09 9.39 -12.71
C GLY A 103 -12.34 10.47 -13.80
N VAL A 104 -12.21 11.74 -13.44
CA VAL A 104 -12.26 12.85 -14.40
C VAL A 104 -10.97 13.63 -14.31
N SER A 105 -10.31 13.87 -15.44
CA SER A 105 -9.05 14.60 -15.52
C SER A 105 -8.99 15.49 -16.77
N PHE A 106 -8.27 16.60 -16.68
CA PHE A 106 -8.02 17.48 -17.81
C PHE A 106 -6.78 17.03 -18.58
N ASN A 107 -6.94 16.75 -19.86
CA ASN A 107 -5.84 16.42 -20.74
C ASN A 107 -5.32 17.70 -21.41
N LYS A 108 -4.19 18.21 -20.91
CA LYS A 108 -3.56 19.45 -21.41
C LYS A 108 -3.19 19.40 -22.90
N ARG A 109 -2.85 18.21 -23.43
CA ARG A 109 -2.43 18.05 -24.83
C ARG A 109 -3.59 18.21 -25.80
N SER A 110 -4.77 17.69 -25.45
CA SER A 110 -5.97 17.75 -26.29
C SER A 110 -6.92 18.90 -25.92
N GLY A 111 -6.68 19.59 -24.80
CA GLY A 111 -7.58 20.63 -24.28
C GLY A 111 -8.94 20.11 -23.84
N LYS A 112 -9.07 18.81 -23.57
CA LYS A 112 -10.35 18.15 -23.26
C LYS A 112 -10.36 17.51 -21.88
N TRP A 113 -11.53 17.36 -21.30
CA TRP A 113 -11.78 16.59 -20.10
C TRP A 113 -12.01 15.13 -20.44
N THR A 114 -11.26 14.24 -19.81
CA THR A 114 -11.35 12.79 -20.01
C THR A 114 -12.02 12.15 -18.81
N ALA A 115 -13.05 11.32 -19.06
CA ALA A 115 -13.70 10.51 -18.02
C ALA A 115 -13.34 9.03 -18.20
N TYR A 116 -13.10 8.35 -17.10
CA TYR A 116 -12.80 6.92 -17.05
C TYR A 116 -13.32 6.28 -15.76
N ILE A 117 -13.57 4.98 -15.79
CA ILE A 117 -14.00 4.17 -14.64
C ILE A 117 -13.19 2.88 -14.56
N GLY A 118 -12.73 2.54 -13.35
CA GLY A 118 -12.07 1.26 -13.09
C GLY A 118 -13.08 0.26 -12.55
N PHE A 119 -13.13 -0.94 -13.14
CA PHE A 119 -13.97 -2.04 -12.69
C PHE A 119 -13.29 -3.36 -13.03
N GLN A 120 -13.22 -4.30 -12.07
CA GLN A 120 -12.63 -5.64 -12.25
C GLN A 120 -11.23 -5.61 -12.88
N ASN A 121 -10.33 -4.78 -12.34
CA ASN A 121 -8.98 -4.52 -12.87
C ASN A 121 -8.93 -3.89 -14.28
N ASN A 122 -10.06 -3.59 -14.90
CA ASN A 122 -10.12 -2.92 -16.19
C ASN A 122 -10.33 -1.42 -16.01
N LEU A 123 -9.63 -0.62 -16.79
CA LEU A 123 -9.84 0.82 -16.90
C LEU A 123 -10.64 1.11 -18.17
N ILE A 124 -11.90 1.51 -17.99
CA ILE A 124 -12.83 1.79 -19.08
C ILE A 124 -12.79 3.30 -19.36
N HIS A 125 -12.45 3.67 -20.58
CA HIS A 125 -12.50 5.05 -21.05
C HIS A 125 -13.94 5.41 -21.45
N LEU A 126 -14.52 6.43 -20.82
CA LEU A 126 -15.90 6.85 -21.02
C LEU A 126 -16.04 7.95 -22.08
N GLY A 127 -14.93 8.58 -22.45
CA GLY A 127 -14.90 9.59 -23.49
C GLY A 127 -14.07 10.82 -23.12
N SER A 128 -13.94 11.72 -24.10
CA SER A 128 -13.28 13.02 -23.95
C SER A 128 -14.26 14.15 -24.29
N TYR A 129 -14.41 15.11 -23.39
CA TYR A 129 -15.46 16.12 -23.40
C TYR A 129 -14.85 17.52 -23.42
N SER A 130 -15.53 18.46 -24.05
CA SER A 130 -15.12 19.88 -24.07
C SER A 130 -15.33 20.56 -22.72
N THR A 131 -16.30 20.09 -21.92
CA THR A 131 -16.61 20.67 -20.61
C THR A 131 -16.41 19.65 -19.48
N ILE A 132 -16.05 20.15 -18.30
CA ILE A 132 -15.94 19.34 -17.11
C ILE A 132 -17.31 18.75 -16.69
N GLY A 133 -18.39 19.51 -16.87
CA GLY A 133 -19.75 19.07 -16.54
C GLY A 133 -20.16 17.82 -17.31
N SER A 134 -19.90 17.78 -18.62
CA SER A 134 -20.19 16.61 -19.46
C SER A 134 -19.36 15.39 -19.06
N ALA A 135 -18.10 15.58 -18.72
CA ALA A 135 -17.24 14.49 -18.25
C ALA A 135 -17.70 13.93 -16.88
N ILE A 136 -18.16 14.81 -15.98
CA ILE A 136 -18.72 14.40 -14.68
C ILE A 136 -20.04 13.65 -14.87
N ALA A 137 -20.91 14.11 -15.75
CA ALA A 137 -22.18 13.45 -16.05
C ALA A 137 -21.96 12.04 -16.59
N ALA A 138 -21.06 11.88 -17.57
CA ALA A 138 -20.69 10.57 -18.12
C ALA A 138 -20.10 9.64 -17.06
N ARG A 139 -19.30 10.17 -16.11
CA ARG A 139 -18.75 9.39 -15.01
C ARG A 139 -19.84 8.91 -14.05
N LYS A 140 -20.79 9.76 -13.67
CA LYS A 140 -21.90 9.41 -12.78
C LYS A 140 -22.82 8.35 -13.41
N ASP A 141 -23.16 8.53 -14.68
CA ASP A 141 -23.97 7.56 -15.44
C ASP A 141 -23.28 6.17 -15.49
N ALA A 142 -21.98 6.14 -15.72
CA ALA A 142 -21.22 4.91 -15.69
C ALA A 142 -21.13 4.29 -14.27
N GLU A 143 -21.04 5.09 -13.21
CA GLU A 143 -21.08 4.60 -11.82
C GLU A 143 -22.43 3.93 -11.52
N GLU A 144 -23.53 4.55 -11.89
CA GLU A 144 -24.86 4.01 -11.70
C GLU A 144 -25.06 2.68 -12.45
N LYS A 145 -24.65 2.62 -13.72
CA LYS A 145 -24.80 1.43 -14.55
C LYS A 145 -23.89 0.27 -14.15
N ILE A 146 -22.61 0.55 -13.86
CA ILE A 146 -21.59 -0.48 -13.62
C ILE A 146 -21.55 -0.86 -12.14
N TYR A 147 -21.48 0.14 -11.25
CA TYR A 147 -21.36 -0.12 -9.81
C TYR A 147 -22.70 -0.46 -9.16
N GLY A 148 -23.82 0.14 -9.63
CA GLY A 148 -25.14 -0.07 -9.05
C GLY A 148 -25.53 -1.55 -9.05
N GLY A 149 -25.49 -2.20 -10.21
CA GLY A 149 -25.78 -3.63 -10.35
C GLY A 149 -24.89 -4.52 -9.50
N PHE A 150 -23.58 -4.28 -9.55
CA PHE A 150 -22.61 -5.05 -8.77
C PHE A 150 -22.78 -4.88 -7.25
N ILE A 151 -23.06 -3.68 -6.78
CA ILE A 151 -23.32 -3.42 -5.36
C ILE A 151 -24.57 -4.12 -4.87
N GLU A 152 -25.65 -4.12 -5.66
CA GLU A 152 -26.90 -4.81 -5.30
C GLU A 152 -26.72 -6.33 -5.24
N GLU A 153 -25.97 -6.91 -6.18
CA GLU A 153 -25.62 -8.33 -6.16
C GLU A 153 -24.77 -8.67 -4.94
N PHE A 154 -23.71 -7.89 -4.67
CA PHE A 154 -22.84 -8.05 -3.50
C PHE A 154 -23.63 -7.98 -2.17
N LYS A 155 -24.60 -7.09 -2.05
CA LYS A 155 -25.45 -6.98 -0.86
C LYS A 155 -26.28 -8.24 -0.62
N LYS A 156 -26.78 -8.86 -1.69
CA LYS A 156 -27.57 -10.10 -1.63
C LYS A 156 -26.71 -11.30 -1.24
N GLU A 157 -25.53 -11.42 -1.83
CA GLU A 157 -24.64 -12.55 -1.61
C GLU A 157 -23.87 -12.46 -0.30
N HIS A 158 -23.50 -11.25 0.13
CA HIS A 158 -22.62 -11.01 1.28
C HIS A 158 -23.18 -9.97 2.28
N PRO A 159 -24.36 -10.21 2.88
CA PRO A 159 -25.02 -9.22 3.74
C PRO A 159 -24.20 -8.84 4.97
N GLU A 160 -23.46 -9.78 5.58
CA GLU A 160 -22.60 -9.50 6.74
C GLU A 160 -21.39 -8.64 6.37
N ARG A 161 -20.77 -8.92 5.22
CA ARG A 161 -19.66 -8.11 4.70
C ARG A 161 -20.13 -6.70 4.33
N TRP A 162 -21.33 -6.57 3.79
CA TRP A 162 -21.94 -5.28 3.48
C TRP A 162 -22.12 -4.42 4.73
N LYS A 163 -22.61 -4.96 5.84
CA LYS A 163 -22.74 -4.24 7.12
C LYS A 163 -21.41 -3.65 7.57
N ILE A 164 -20.32 -4.43 7.50
CA ILE A 164 -18.96 -3.95 7.85
C ILE A 164 -18.52 -2.79 6.96
N ILE A 165 -18.80 -2.87 5.66
CA ILE A 165 -18.48 -1.83 4.68
C ILE A 165 -19.27 -0.55 5.00
N GLU A 166 -20.57 -0.67 5.23
CA GLU A 166 -21.45 0.45 5.53
C GLU A 166 -21.06 1.18 6.82
N GLU A 167 -20.76 0.43 7.89
CA GLU A 167 -20.26 1.00 9.14
C GLU A 167 -18.93 1.72 8.96
N SER A 168 -18.02 1.14 8.19
CA SER A 168 -16.73 1.73 7.88
C SER A 168 -16.88 3.04 7.10
N HIS A 169 -17.82 3.08 6.15
CA HIS A 169 -18.17 4.26 5.37
C HIS A 169 -18.77 5.37 6.27
N LYS A 170 -19.73 5.03 7.13
CA LYS A 170 -20.33 5.97 8.12
C LYS A 170 -19.26 6.55 9.05
N LYS A 171 -18.31 5.72 9.54
CA LYS A 171 -17.18 6.19 10.36
C LYS A 171 -16.27 7.15 9.60
N ALA A 172 -15.98 6.86 8.32
CA ALA A 172 -15.15 7.73 7.48
C ALA A 172 -15.82 9.09 7.22
N GLN A 173 -17.13 9.11 6.96
CA GLN A 173 -17.90 10.35 6.78
C GLN A 173 -17.89 11.21 8.04
N LYS A 174 -18.13 10.62 9.22
CA LYS A 174 -18.06 11.35 10.50
C LYS A 174 -16.70 12.00 10.75
N ARG A 175 -15.60 11.31 10.42
CA ARG A 175 -14.24 11.87 10.54
C ARG A 175 -14.02 13.06 9.61
N LYS A 176 -14.49 12.99 8.35
CA LYS A 176 -14.41 14.13 7.41
C LYS A 176 -15.18 15.33 7.91
N GLN A 177 -16.41 15.13 8.40
CA GLN A 177 -17.23 16.21 8.94
C GLN A 177 -16.60 16.89 10.16
N LYS A 178 -15.90 16.13 11.02
CA LYS A 178 -15.17 16.69 12.17
C LYS A 178 -13.99 17.56 11.70
N GLN A 179 -13.20 17.10 10.74
CA GLN A 179 -12.06 17.85 10.19
C GLN A 179 -12.45 19.13 9.44
N MET A 180 -13.69 19.24 8.96
CA MET A 180 -14.18 20.46 8.28
C MET A 180 -14.72 21.52 9.26
N LYS A 181 -14.88 21.17 10.55
CA LYS A 181 -15.38 22.07 11.61
C LYS A 181 -14.26 22.63 12.49
N GLU A 182 -13.06 22.06 12.38
CA GLU A 182 -11.82 22.53 13.02
C GLU A 182 -11.02 23.41 12.06
#